data_34e46c846e1a150b70ce3787eb1bff7e
#
_entry.id   34e46c846e1a150b70ce3787eb1bff7e
#
_cell.length_a   1.000
_cell.length_b   1.000
_cell.length_c   1.000
_cell.angle_alpha   90.00
_cell.angle_beta   90.00
_cell.angle_gamma   90.00
#
_symmetry.space_group_name_H-M   'P 1'
#
loop_
_entity.id
_entity.type
_entity.pdbx_description
1 polymer ?
#
loop_
_entity_poly.entity_id
_entity_poly.type
_entity_poly.pdbx_seq_one_letter_code
_entity_poly.pdbx_strand_id
1 'polypeptide(L)'
;MNEVSSIESKVAKARKMMLWFGMISITMTFAGLTSAFIISSSRPDWLDSFVLPTWFTISTISIALSSVFFQLAKIKLDQYVRVSLPENINIYLQKNNVNIFLGLTILMALIFVISQFLGFGEIISQGYYFTGPESSVTTSYIYILAFLHLAHLFA
;
A
#
# COMPACT_ATOMS: atom_id res chain seq x y z
N MET A 1 -2.25 -8.55 -40.14
CA MET A 1 -1.44 -9.00 -38.98
C MET A 1 -0.57 -7.88 -38.38
N ASN A 2 0.02 -6.99 -39.18
CA ASN A 2 0.87 -5.89 -38.72
C ASN A 2 0.13 -4.74 -37.98
N GLU A 3 -1.14 -4.45 -38.32
CA GLU A 3 -1.91 -3.40 -37.67
C GLU A 3 -2.34 -3.78 -36.22
N VAL A 4 -2.75 -5.02 -35.98
CA VAL A 4 -3.14 -5.49 -34.68
C VAL A 4 -1.97 -5.43 -33.70
N SER A 5 -0.79 -5.90 -34.12
CA SER A 5 0.42 -5.83 -33.27
C SER A 5 0.87 -4.40 -32.99
N SER A 6 0.65 -3.46 -33.92
CA SER A 6 0.94 -2.03 -33.70
C SER A 6 -0.03 -1.39 -32.71
N ILE A 7 -1.29 -1.76 -32.73
CA ILE A 7 -2.31 -1.29 -31.79
C ILE A 7 -2.01 -1.84 -30.37
N GLU A 8 -1.71 -3.12 -30.24
CA GLU A 8 -1.35 -3.73 -28.95
C GLU A 8 -0.13 -3.06 -28.32
N SER A 9 0.90 -2.79 -29.10
CA SER A 9 2.10 -2.09 -28.61
C SER A 9 1.80 -0.66 -28.16
N LYS A 10 0.94 0.07 -28.86
CA LYS A 10 0.50 1.43 -28.48
C LYS A 10 -0.32 1.40 -27.19
N VAL A 11 -1.24 0.44 -27.03
CA VAL A 11 -2.04 0.26 -25.83
C VAL A 11 -1.17 -0.10 -24.62
N ALA A 12 -0.20 -1.00 -24.79
CA ALA A 12 0.74 -1.36 -23.73
C ALA A 12 1.58 -0.14 -23.29
N LYS A 13 2.04 0.67 -24.24
CA LYS A 13 2.78 1.91 -23.95
C LYS A 13 1.91 2.93 -23.22
N ALA A 14 0.66 3.12 -23.65
CA ALA A 14 -0.28 4.02 -22.99
C ALA A 14 -0.57 3.60 -21.55
N ARG A 15 -0.82 2.31 -21.29
CA ARG A 15 -0.99 1.77 -19.92
C ARG A 15 0.22 2.02 -19.04
N LYS A 16 1.42 1.81 -19.57
CA LYS A 16 2.67 2.08 -18.83
C LYS A 16 2.81 3.55 -18.48
N MET A 17 2.47 4.45 -19.41
CA MET A 17 2.51 5.89 -19.16
C MET A 17 1.48 6.31 -18.08
N MET A 18 0.24 5.78 -18.14
CA MET A 18 -0.79 6.04 -17.12
C MET A 18 -0.33 5.61 -15.73
N LEU A 19 0.31 4.43 -15.61
CA LEU A 19 0.88 3.97 -14.34
C LEU A 19 1.95 4.93 -13.81
N TRP A 20 2.85 5.41 -14.67
CA TRP A 20 3.88 6.37 -14.26
C TRP A 20 3.28 7.69 -13.78
N PHE A 21 2.29 8.24 -14.49
CA PHE A 21 1.59 9.46 -14.06
C PHE A 21 0.85 9.24 -12.74
N GLY A 22 0.20 8.09 -12.56
CA GLY A 22 -0.45 7.72 -11.31
C GLY A 22 0.53 7.68 -10.14
N MET A 23 1.69 7.02 -10.30
CA MET A 23 2.73 6.96 -9.27
C MET A 23 3.27 8.34 -8.90
N ILE A 24 3.55 9.20 -9.87
CA ILE A 24 4.03 10.57 -9.64
C ILE A 24 2.96 11.37 -8.90
N SER A 25 1.70 11.30 -9.32
CA SER A 25 0.58 12.00 -8.69
C SER A 25 0.41 11.62 -7.22
N ILE A 26 0.45 10.32 -6.91
CA ILE A 26 0.34 9.81 -5.55
C ILE A 26 1.53 10.29 -4.70
N THR A 27 2.75 10.18 -5.23
CA THR A 27 3.96 10.64 -4.54
C THR A 27 3.87 12.14 -4.21
N MET A 28 3.42 12.97 -5.14
CA MET A 28 3.23 14.41 -4.93
C MET A 28 2.16 14.70 -3.86
N THR A 29 1.06 13.94 -3.86
CA THR A 29 -0.01 14.10 -2.87
C THR A 29 0.50 13.80 -1.46
N PHE A 30 1.21 12.68 -1.27
CA PHE A 30 1.79 12.34 0.04
C PHE A 30 2.89 13.31 0.46
N ALA A 31 3.75 13.74 -0.45
CA ALA A 31 4.78 14.74 -0.17
C ALA A 31 4.17 16.08 0.28
N GLY A 32 3.12 16.54 -0.40
CA GLY A 32 2.40 17.76 -0.03
C GLY A 32 1.75 17.68 1.36
N LEU A 33 1.06 16.58 1.65
CA LEU A 33 0.43 16.36 2.95
C LEU A 33 1.45 16.22 4.08
N THR A 34 2.55 15.52 3.85
CA THR A 34 3.63 15.37 4.83
C THR A 34 4.31 16.72 5.10
N SER A 35 4.54 17.52 4.06
CA SER A 35 5.07 18.87 4.20
C SER A 35 4.12 19.76 5.00
N ALA A 36 2.82 19.72 4.73
CA ALA A 36 1.80 20.43 5.48
C ALA A 36 1.76 20.00 6.95
N PHE A 37 1.87 18.71 7.22
CA PHE A 37 1.95 18.15 8.58
C PHE A 37 3.17 18.72 9.34
N ILE A 38 4.35 18.71 8.72
CA ILE A 38 5.59 19.22 9.32
C ILE A 38 5.48 20.74 9.61
N ILE A 39 4.95 21.51 8.67
CA ILE A 39 4.76 22.97 8.86
C ILE A 39 3.74 23.23 9.97
N SER A 40 2.66 22.46 10.02
CA SER A 40 1.62 22.60 11.03
C SER A 40 2.09 22.23 12.43
N SER A 41 3.15 21.41 12.56
CA SER A 41 3.71 21.04 13.87
C SER A 41 4.29 22.24 14.67
N SER A 42 4.55 23.36 14.00
CA SER A 42 5.02 24.59 14.64
C SER A 42 3.89 25.44 15.26
N ARG A 43 2.65 25.01 15.15
CA ARG A 43 1.49 25.75 15.69
C ARG A 43 1.36 25.55 17.20
N PRO A 44 0.90 26.60 17.94
CA PRO A 44 0.72 26.53 19.39
C PRO A 44 -0.42 25.58 19.84
N ASP A 45 -1.35 25.25 18.95
CA ASP A 45 -2.44 24.29 19.17
C ASP A 45 -2.08 22.84 18.76
N TRP A 46 -0.79 22.56 18.51
CA TRP A 46 -0.31 21.24 18.20
C TRP A 46 -0.22 20.35 19.44
N LEU A 47 -0.66 19.10 19.32
CA LEU A 47 -0.61 18.12 20.40
C LEU A 47 0.80 17.49 20.49
N ASP A 48 1.66 18.02 21.34
CA ASP A 48 3.02 17.50 21.56
C ASP A 48 3.05 16.15 22.27
N SER A 49 1.99 15.80 23.00
CA SER A 49 1.89 14.56 23.77
C SER A 49 1.18 13.40 23.03
N PHE A 50 0.87 13.57 21.74
CA PHE A 50 0.22 12.51 20.98
C PHE A 50 1.17 11.36 20.69
N VAL A 51 0.91 10.20 21.28
CA VAL A 51 1.66 8.96 21.02
C VAL A 51 0.90 8.14 20.01
N LEU A 52 1.54 7.87 18.86
CA LEU A 52 0.95 7.04 17.82
C LEU A 52 0.74 5.61 18.33
N PRO A 53 -0.47 5.02 18.20
CA PRO A 53 -0.71 3.64 18.60
C PRO A 53 0.25 2.65 17.94
N THR A 54 0.65 1.63 18.68
CA THR A 54 1.57 0.57 18.19
C THR A 54 1.01 -0.20 17.00
N TRP A 55 -0.30 -0.21 16.82
CA TRP A 55 -0.97 -0.83 15.66
C TRP A 55 -0.53 -0.24 14.33
N PHE A 56 -0.21 1.04 14.26
CA PHE A 56 0.32 1.67 13.04
C PHE A 56 1.73 1.19 12.70
N THR A 57 2.56 0.90 13.71
CA THR A 57 3.88 0.29 13.48
C THR A 57 3.75 -1.13 12.95
N ILE A 58 2.84 -1.94 13.53
CA ILE A 58 2.55 -3.30 13.07
C ILE A 58 2.04 -3.27 11.62
N SER A 59 1.14 -2.35 11.30
CA SER A 59 0.62 -2.20 9.94
C SER A 59 1.73 -1.87 8.93
N THR A 60 2.64 -0.97 9.28
CA THR A 60 3.77 -0.60 8.41
C THR A 60 4.70 -1.78 8.15
N ILE A 61 5.01 -2.58 9.16
CA ILE A 61 5.81 -3.80 9.01
C ILE A 61 5.07 -4.82 8.13
N SER A 62 3.78 -5.00 8.34
CA SER A 62 2.95 -5.95 7.57
C SER A 62 2.92 -5.61 6.09
N ILE A 63 2.76 -4.32 5.72
CA ILE A 63 2.73 -3.92 4.30
C ILE A 63 4.12 -4.03 3.65
N ALA A 64 5.20 -3.74 4.39
CA ALA A 64 6.55 -3.94 3.92
C ALA A 64 6.84 -5.43 3.62
N LEU A 65 6.46 -6.33 4.54
CA LEU A 65 6.58 -7.78 4.33
C LEU A 65 5.71 -8.27 3.15
N SER A 66 4.48 -7.75 3.02
CA SER A 66 3.60 -8.05 1.87
C SER A 66 4.30 -7.71 0.54
N SER A 67 4.96 -6.55 0.46
CA SER A 67 5.71 -6.15 -0.74
C SER A 67 6.87 -7.10 -1.05
N VAL A 68 7.58 -7.59 -0.04
CA VAL A 68 8.66 -8.58 -0.23
C VAL A 68 8.10 -9.90 -0.74
N PHE A 69 7.01 -10.41 -0.16
CA PHE A 69 6.38 -11.65 -0.61
C PHE A 69 5.83 -11.54 -2.03
N PHE A 70 5.28 -10.39 -2.40
CA PHE A 70 4.83 -10.14 -3.77
C PHE A 70 5.99 -10.13 -4.77
N GLN A 71 7.13 -9.52 -4.41
CA GLN A 71 8.36 -9.57 -5.22
C GLN A 71 8.84 -11.02 -5.42
N LEU A 72 8.86 -11.82 -4.34
CA LEU A 72 9.25 -13.23 -4.41
C LEU A 72 8.29 -14.04 -5.29
N ALA A 73 6.97 -13.79 -5.17
CA ALA A 73 5.98 -14.40 -6.04
C ALA A 73 6.24 -14.09 -7.52
N LYS A 74 6.54 -12.82 -7.83
CA LYS A 74 6.86 -12.38 -9.19
C LYS A 74 8.11 -13.08 -9.74
N ILE A 75 9.20 -13.13 -8.96
CA ILE A 75 10.43 -13.80 -9.35
C ILE A 75 10.18 -15.29 -9.64
N LYS A 76 9.40 -15.96 -8.78
CA LYS A 76 9.03 -17.37 -8.98
C LYS A 76 8.14 -17.56 -10.19
N LEU A 77 7.22 -16.65 -10.47
CA LEU A 77 6.38 -16.68 -11.66
C LEU A 77 7.22 -16.49 -12.94
N ASP A 78 8.15 -15.53 -12.96
CA ASP A 78 9.04 -15.32 -14.10
C ASP A 78 9.93 -16.55 -14.36
N GLN A 79 10.41 -17.22 -13.32
CA GLN A 79 11.12 -18.48 -13.44
C GLN A 79 10.23 -19.58 -14.03
N TYR A 80 8.98 -19.69 -13.56
CA TYR A 80 8.00 -20.64 -14.08
C TYR A 80 7.72 -20.44 -15.56
N VAL A 81 7.49 -19.20 -15.99
CA VAL A 81 7.21 -18.86 -17.40
C VAL A 81 8.41 -19.13 -18.31
N ARG A 82 9.63 -18.92 -17.84
CA ARG A 82 10.86 -19.18 -18.61
C ARG A 82 11.21 -20.66 -18.74
N VAL A 83 10.83 -21.49 -17.75
CA VAL A 83 11.17 -22.93 -17.70
C VAL A 83 10.08 -23.80 -18.33
N SER A 84 8.92 -23.26 -18.72
CA SER A 84 7.82 -24.01 -19.34
C SER A 84 8.10 -24.45 -20.78
N LEU A 85 9.17 -25.22 -20.97
CA LEU A 85 9.50 -26.11 -22.08
C LEU A 85 10.07 -27.42 -21.49
N PRO A 86 9.74 -28.62 -21.91
CA PRO A 86 8.51 -29.40 -21.86
C PRO A 86 8.34 -30.22 -20.57
N GLU A 87 7.10 -30.56 -20.26
CA GLU A 87 6.58 -31.71 -19.51
C GLU A 87 7.50 -32.36 -18.43
N ASN A 88 7.57 -31.72 -17.22
CA ASN A 88 8.16 -32.35 -16.04
C ASN A 88 7.40 -31.97 -14.76
N ILE A 89 7.31 -32.96 -13.85
CA ILE A 89 6.70 -32.93 -12.50
C ILE A 89 7.06 -31.67 -11.70
N ASN A 90 8.20 -31.05 -11.96
CA ASN A 90 8.65 -29.80 -11.34
C ASN A 90 7.72 -28.60 -11.58
N ILE A 91 6.87 -28.63 -12.60
CA ILE A 91 5.90 -27.57 -12.94
C ILE A 91 4.84 -27.41 -11.84
N TYR A 92 4.35 -28.53 -11.29
CA TYR A 92 3.35 -28.51 -10.22
C TYR A 92 3.88 -27.93 -8.91
N LEU A 93 5.09 -28.28 -8.53
CA LEU A 93 5.74 -27.76 -7.32
C LEU A 93 6.04 -26.26 -7.43
N GLN A 94 6.43 -25.82 -8.61
CA GLN A 94 6.75 -24.39 -8.85
C GLN A 94 5.49 -23.52 -8.89
N LYS A 95 4.39 -24.02 -9.47
CA LYS A 95 3.06 -23.37 -9.42
C LYS A 95 2.54 -23.24 -7.99
N ASN A 96 2.72 -24.28 -7.17
CA ASN A 96 2.29 -24.27 -5.78
C ASN A 96 3.04 -23.22 -4.96
N ASN A 97 4.34 -23.07 -5.18
CA ASN A 97 5.15 -22.04 -4.52
C ASN A 97 4.68 -20.62 -4.85
N VAL A 98 4.34 -20.33 -6.11
CA VAL A 98 3.78 -19.02 -6.50
C VAL A 98 2.48 -18.74 -5.77
N ASN A 99 1.58 -19.73 -5.70
CA ASN A 99 0.29 -19.59 -5.02
C ASN A 99 0.47 -19.37 -3.51
N ILE A 100 1.44 -20.01 -2.87
CA ILE A 100 1.75 -19.82 -1.45
C ILE A 100 2.23 -18.39 -1.20
N PHE A 101 3.17 -17.87 -1.99
CA PHE A 101 3.65 -16.49 -1.84
C PHE A 101 2.55 -15.45 -2.11
N LEU A 102 1.68 -15.69 -3.08
CA LEU A 102 0.51 -14.84 -3.34
C LEU A 102 -0.49 -14.89 -2.17
N GLY A 103 -0.78 -16.07 -1.65
CA GLY A 103 -1.62 -16.23 -0.46
C GLY A 103 -1.06 -15.50 0.76
N LEU A 104 0.26 -15.58 0.97
CA LEU A 104 0.94 -14.89 2.06
C LEU A 104 0.91 -13.38 1.90
N THR A 105 1.02 -12.88 0.66
CA THR A 105 0.86 -11.45 0.34
C THR A 105 -0.53 -10.95 0.71
N ILE A 106 -1.58 -11.69 0.34
CA ILE A 106 -2.97 -11.34 0.67
C ILE A 106 -3.19 -11.39 2.19
N LEU A 107 -2.66 -12.40 2.87
CA LEU A 107 -2.76 -12.50 4.33
C LEU A 107 -2.14 -11.29 5.02
N MET A 108 -0.95 -10.88 4.61
CA MET A 108 -0.28 -9.69 5.15
C MET A 108 -1.03 -8.40 4.85
N ALA A 109 -1.64 -8.29 3.67
CA ALA A 109 -2.50 -7.16 3.32
C ALA A 109 -3.77 -7.10 4.19
N LEU A 110 -4.37 -8.24 4.52
CA LEU A 110 -5.50 -8.30 5.46
C LEU A 110 -5.10 -7.89 6.87
N ILE A 111 -3.95 -8.37 7.37
CA ILE A 111 -3.41 -7.98 8.67
C ILE A 111 -3.18 -6.46 8.70
N PHE A 112 -2.64 -5.87 7.63
CA PHE A 112 -2.49 -4.43 7.50
C PHE A 112 -3.83 -3.70 7.67
N VAL A 113 -4.87 -4.08 6.92
CA VAL A 113 -6.20 -3.45 6.99
C VAL A 113 -6.80 -3.55 8.39
N ILE A 114 -6.75 -4.75 9.00
CA ILE A 114 -7.26 -4.97 10.36
C ILE A 114 -6.50 -4.09 11.37
N SER A 115 -5.18 -4.03 11.29
CA SER A 115 -4.34 -3.21 12.17
C SER A 115 -4.65 -1.71 12.03
N GLN A 116 -5.01 -1.24 10.84
CA GLN A 116 -5.44 0.15 10.63
C GLN A 116 -6.74 0.46 11.38
N PHE A 117 -7.75 -0.42 11.28
CA PHE A 117 -9.01 -0.23 12.00
C PHE A 117 -8.83 -0.30 13.52
N LEU A 118 -8.00 -1.21 14.02
CA LEU A 118 -7.67 -1.30 15.44
C LEU A 118 -6.92 -0.04 15.92
N GLY A 119 -6.00 0.47 15.13
CA GLY A 119 -5.29 1.72 15.42
C GLY A 119 -6.22 2.92 15.50
N PHE A 120 -7.19 3.04 14.59
CA PHE A 120 -8.22 4.08 14.66
C PHE A 120 -9.13 3.91 15.88
N GLY A 121 -9.53 2.68 16.20
CA GLY A 121 -10.31 2.40 17.40
C GLY A 121 -9.60 2.84 18.67
N GLU A 122 -8.29 2.66 18.77
CA GLU A 122 -7.48 3.10 19.90
C GLU A 122 -7.39 4.63 19.97
N ILE A 123 -7.20 5.33 18.85
CA ILE A 123 -7.20 6.80 18.81
C ILE A 123 -8.55 7.36 19.31
N ILE A 124 -9.65 6.77 18.86
CA ILE A 124 -11.00 7.17 19.28
C ILE A 124 -11.21 6.89 20.78
N SER A 125 -10.74 5.76 21.30
CA SER A 125 -10.84 5.43 22.72
C SER A 125 -10.03 6.37 23.62
N GLN A 126 -8.97 6.97 23.10
CA GLN A 126 -8.19 8.03 23.77
C GLN A 126 -8.86 9.42 23.71
N GLY A 127 -10.06 9.52 23.11
CA GLY A 127 -10.82 10.76 22.99
C GLY A 127 -10.41 11.66 21.81
N TYR A 128 -9.59 11.17 20.90
CA TYR A 128 -9.16 11.93 19.72
C TYR A 128 -10.07 11.66 18.52
N TYR A 129 -10.89 12.62 18.16
CA TYR A 129 -11.82 12.52 17.05
C TYR A 129 -11.31 13.25 15.81
N PHE A 130 -11.77 12.81 14.63
CA PHE A 130 -11.46 13.47 13.36
C PHE A 130 -12.03 14.88 13.26
N THR A 131 -13.26 15.08 13.74
CA THR A 131 -13.98 16.36 13.71
C THR A 131 -14.75 16.57 15.01
N GLY A 132 -15.03 17.82 15.36
CA GLY A 132 -15.79 18.16 16.55
C GLY A 132 -14.97 18.98 17.54
N PRO A 133 -15.56 19.36 18.68
CA PRO A 133 -14.90 20.22 19.69
C PRO A 133 -13.66 19.57 20.32
N GLU A 134 -13.60 18.25 20.34
CA GLU A 134 -12.48 17.45 20.87
C GLU A 134 -11.42 17.11 19.79
N SER A 135 -11.60 17.59 18.54
CA SER A 135 -10.64 17.34 17.47
C SER A 135 -9.45 18.30 17.54
N SER A 136 -8.25 17.80 17.21
CA SER A 136 -7.05 18.62 17.07
C SER A 136 -6.56 18.62 15.63
N VAL A 137 -5.76 19.62 15.29
CA VAL A 137 -5.12 19.69 13.97
C VAL A 137 -4.24 18.46 13.73
N THR A 138 -3.52 18.02 14.75
CA THR A 138 -2.65 16.82 14.71
C THR A 138 -3.43 15.57 14.33
N THR A 139 -4.52 15.29 15.03
CA THR A 139 -5.34 14.09 14.79
C THR A 139 -6.02 14.13 13.44
N SER A 140 -6.52 15.30 12.99
CA SER A 140 -7.12 15.46 11.67
C SER A 140 -6.13 15.12 10.54
N TYR A 141 -4.88 15.54 10.63
CA TYR A 141 -3.85 15.19 9.66
C TYR A 141 -3.56 13.67 9.64
N ILE A 142 -3.49 13.02 10.81
CA ILE A 142 -3.25 11.58 10.91
C ILE A 142 -4.38 10.80 10.25
N TYR A 143 -5.63 11.18 10.51
CA TYR A 143 -6.79 10.54 9.87
C TYR A 143 -6.79 10.71 8.35
N ILE A 144 -6.50 11.91 7.85
CA ILE A 144 -6.44 12.19 6.40
C ILE A 144 -5.33 11.38 5.74
N LEU A 145 -4.12 11.37 6.32
CA LEU A 145 -2.98 10.63 5.79
C LEU A 145 -3.26 9.13 5.76
N ALA A 146 -3.80 8.56 6.84
CA ALA A 146 -4.09 7.15 6.93
C ALA A 146 -5.26 6.75 6.00
N PHE A 147 -6.30 7.57 5.88
CA PHE A 147 -7.40 7.34 4.95
C PHE A 147 -6.93 7.37 3.49
N LEU A 148 -6.08 8.35 3.14
CA LEU A 148 -5.52 8.45 1.80
C LEU A 148 -4.60 7.26 1.48
N HIS A 149 -3.83 6.80 2.46
CA HIS A 149 -2.99 5.61 2.32
C HIS A 149 -3.83 4.35 2.09
N LEU A 150 -4.91 4.20 2.84
CA LEU A 150 -5.86 3.09 2.66
C LEU A 150 -6.55 3.15 1.29
N ALA A 151 -7.01 4.34 0.87
CA ALA A 151 -7.61 4.54 -0.45
C ALA A 151 -6.64 4.20 -1.58
N HIS A 152 -5.36 4.57 -1.43
CA HIS A 152 -4.32 4.21 -2.39
C HIS A 152 -4.06 2.69 -2.46
N LEU A 153 -4.19 1.98 -1.35
CA LEU A 153 -4.03 0.52 -1.33
C LEU A 153 -5.13 -0.19 -2.15
N PHE A 154 -6.33 0.39 -2.19
CA PHE A 154 -7.47 -0.15 -2.94
C PHE A 154 -7.50 0.26 -4.42
N ALA A 155 -6.76 1.29 -4.83
CA ALA A 155 -6.70 1.78 -6.21
C ALA A 155 -5.67 1.02 -7.06
#